data_319fe4eccbbd09ce1e7dc0401b26036e
#
_entry.id   319fe4eccbbd09ce1e7dc0401b26036e
#
_cell.length_a   1.000
_cell.length_b   1.000
_cell.length_c   1.000
_cell.angle_alpha   90.00
_cell.angle_beta   90.00
_cell.angle_gamma   90.00
#
_symmetry.space_group_name_H-M   'P 1'
#
loop_
_entity.id
_entity.type
_entity.pdbx_description
1 polymer ?
#
loop_
_entity_poly.entity_id
_entity_poly.type
_entity_poly.pdbx_seq_one_letter_code
_entity_poly.pdbx_strand_id
1 'polypeptide(L)'
;MIKAWSDDAWNDYLYWYEQGNKSNMKKINKLIKDIDRSPFNGLGKPEPLKHDLSGKWSRRITDEHRLIYRVENETIFIYSAKDHY
;
A
#
# COMPACT_ATOMS: atom_id res chain seq x y z
N MET A 1 2.00 4.65 13.55
CA MET A 1 0.78 3.82 13.46
C MET A 1 1.12 2.33 13.43
N ILE A 2 0.20 1.52 13.84
CA ILE A 2 0.30 0.07 13.69
C ILE A 2 0.15 -0.27 12.21
N LYS A 3 0.89 -1.25 11.71
CA LYS A 3 0.78 -1.73 10.35
C LYS A 3 0.13 -3.12 10.38
N ALA A 4 -1.06 -3.23 9.81
CA ALA A 4 -1.80 -4.47 9.78
C ALA A 4 -1.87 -4.98 8.34
N TRP A 5 -1.11 -6.02 8.04
CA TRP A 5 -1.06 -6.62 6.72
C TRP A 5 -2.09 -7.75 6.60
N SER A 6 -2.89 -7.70 5.55
CA SER A 6 -3.70 -8.87 5.21
C SER A 6 -2.78 -9.97 4.69
N ASP A 7 -3.28 -11.19 4.65
CA ASP A 7 -2.52 -12.30 4.07
C ASP A 7 -2.12 -12.01 2.63
N ASP A 8 -3.04 -11.47 1.85
CA ASP A 8 -2.77 -11.12 0.45
C ASP A 8 -1.68 -10.05 0.34
N ALA A 9 -1.76 -9.02 1.16
CA ALA A 9 -0.77 -7.94 1.14
C ALA A 9 0.62 -8.47 1.54
N TRP A 10 0.67 -9.31 2.55
CA TRP A 10 1.93 -9.88 3.00
C TRP A 10 2.53 -10.81 1.94
N ASN A 11 1.68 -11.62 1.29
CA ASN A 11 2.11 -12.48 0.19
C ASN A 11 2.62 -11.65 -1.00
N ASP A 12 1.99 -10.49 -1.28
CA ASP A 12 2.47 -9.60 -2.33
C ASP A 12 3.85 -9.06 -2.00
N TYR A 13 4.06 -8.65 -0.75
CA TYR A 13 5.36 -8.15 -0.32
C TYR A 13 6.43 -9.23 -0.43
N LEU A 14 6.11 -10.46 0.01
CA LEU A 14 7.02 -11.60 -0.09
C LEU A 14 7.32 -11.95 -1.55
N TYR A 15 6.36 -11.76 -2.45
CA TYR A 15 6.58 -11.97 -3.89
C TYR A 15 7.72 -11.07 -4.39
N TRP A 16 7.72 -9.79 -4.04
CA TRP A 16 8.79 -8.90 -4.43
C TRP A 16 10.13 -9.32 -3.85
N TYR A 17 10.12 -9.78 -2.61
CA TYR A 17 11.32 -10.31 -1.97
C TYR A 17 11.86 -11.52 -2.73
N GLU A 18 11.00 -12.48 -3.05
CA GLU A 18 11.37 -13.70 -3.77
C GLU A 18 11.88 -13.43 -5.17
N GLN A 19 11.34 -12.41 -5.82
CA GLN A 19 11.80 -11.98 -7.15
C GLN A 19 13.09 -11.15 -7.09
N GLY A 20 13.57 -10.84 -5.89
CA GLY A 20 14.74 -9.98 -5.74
C GLY A 20 14.47 -8.54 -6.16
N ASN A 21 13.21 -8.12 -6.19
CA ASN A 21 12.84 -6.77 -6.63
C ASN A 21 12.94 -5.78 -5.49
N LYS A 22 14.18 -5.37 -5.20
CA LYS A 22 14.46 -4.43 -4.11
C LYS A 22 13.85 -3.07 -4.35
N SER A 23 13.74 -2.66 -5.60
CA SER A 23 13.16 -1.36 -5.95
C SER A 23 11.71 -1.26 -5.49
N ASN A 24 10.91 -2.27 -5.78
CA ASN A 24 9.50 -2.28 -5.36
C ASN A 24 9.37 -2.37 -3.85
N MET A 25 10.22 -3.17 -3.19
CA MET A 25 10.21 -3.26 -1.73
C MET A 25 10.53 -1.91 -1.08
N LYS A 26 11.54 -1.23 -1.58
CA LYS A 26 11.90 0.09 -1.07
C LYS A 26 10.78 1.09 -1.27
N LYS A 27 10.12 1.04 -2.42
CA LYS A 27 9.00 1.95 -2.69
C LYS A 27 7.84 1.68 -1.75
N ILE A 28 7.49 0.42 -1.54
CA ILE A 28 6.43 0.05 -0.60
C ILE A 28 6.78 0.56 0.80
N ASN A 29 8.02 0.36 1.24
CA ASN A 29 8.47 0.83 2.55
C ASN A 29 8.35 2.34 2.68
N LYS A 30 8.74 3.08 1.65
CA LYS A 30 8.61 4.54 1.62
C LYS A 30 7.16 4.98 1.68
N LEU A 31 6.30 4.31 0.93
CA LEU A 31 4.88 4.65 0.91
C LEU A 31 4.26 4.47 2.30
N ILE A 32 4.57 3.36 2.96
CA ILE A 32 4.03 3.09 4.30
C ILE A 32 4.52 4.15 5.30
N LYS A 33 5.78 4.51 5.24
CA LYS A 33 6.32 5.57 6.10
C LYS A 33 5.65 6.91 5.83
N ASP A 34 5.37 7.20 4.57
CA ASP A 34 4.72 8.45 4.19
C ASP A 34 3.27 8.48 4.66
N ILE A 35 2.58 7.34 4.62
CA ILE A 35 1.21 7.22 5.13
C ILE A 35 1.17 7.48 6.63
N ASP A 36 2.16 7.02 7.40
CA ASP A 36 2.27 7.30 8.83
C ASP A 36 2.21 8.80 9.09
N ARG A 37 2.86 9.57 8.25
CA ARG A 37 3.00 11.00 8.41
C ARG A 37 1.84 11.76 7.79
N SER A 38 1.33 11.26 6.66
CA SER A 38 0.34 11.97 5.88
C SER A 38 -0.55 10.96 5.16
N PRO A 39 -1.62 10.48 5.84
CA PRO A 39 -2.42 9.36 5.33
C PRO A 39 -3.08 9.57 3.96
N PHE A 40 -3.38 10.81 3.60
CA PHE A 40 -4.17 11.08 2.40
C PHE A 40 -3.49 11.99 1.39
N ASN A 41 -2.22 12.32 1.61
CA ASN A 41 -1.42 13.17 0.75
C ASN A 41 -0.01 12.60 0.62
N GLY A 42 0.72 13.02 -0.38
CA GLY A 42 2.13 12.73 -0.48
C GLY A 42 2.52 11.80 -1.61
N LEU A 43 3.46 10.90 -1.33
CA LEU A 43 4.08 10.05 -2.36
C LEU A 43 3.10 9.07 -2.99
N GLY A 44 3.30 8.78 -4.28
CA GLY A 44 2.57 7.72 -4.96
C GLY A 44 1.17 8.11 -5.40
N LYS A 45 0.87 9.39 -5.46
CA LYS A 45 -0.43 9.91 -5.91
C LYS A 45 -1.60 9.28 -5.16
N PRO A 46 -1.73 9.53 -3.84
CA PRO A 46 -2.83 8.94 -3.06
C PRO A 46 -4.19 9.27 -3.68
N GLU A 47 -5.03 8.27 -3.78
CA GLU A 47 -6.33 8.38 -4.43
C GLU A 47 -7.38 7.57 -3.67
N PRO A 48 -8.52 8.18 -3.30
CA PRO A 48 -9.59 7.42 -2.66
C PRO A 48 -10.29 6.52 -3.68
N LEU A 49 -10.63 5.32 -3.25
CA LEU A 49 -11.31 4.35 -4.10
C LEU A 49 -12.83 4.47 -3.93
N LYS A 50 -13.56 3.93 -4.89
CA LYS A 50 -15.01 4.09 -4.97
C LYS A 50 -15.73 2.75 -4.97
N HIS A 51 -17.06 2.80 -4.90
CA HIS A 51 -17.93 1.63 -4.97
C HIS A 51 -17.60 0.61 -3.89
N ASP A 52 -17.35 -0.62 -4.26
CA ASP A 52 -17.06 -1.70 -3.33
C ASP A 52 -15.79 -1.48 -2.51
N LEU A 53 -14.92 -0.60 -2.98
CA LEU A 53 -13.65 -0.29 -2.33
C LEU A 53 -13.69 1.03 -1.57
N SER A 54 -14.89 1.58 -1.39
CA SER A 54 -15.07 2.84 -0.68
C SER A 54 -14.48 2.76 0.73
N GLY A 55 -13.76 3.82 1.12
CA GLY A 55 -13.04 3.85 2.40
C GLY A 55 -11.60 3.42 2.29
N LYS A 56 -11.23 2.79 1.20
CA LYS A 56 -9.84 2.42 0.92
C LYS A 56 -9.19 3.46 0.02
N TRP A 57 -7.86 3.46 0.04
CA TRP A 57 -7.04 4.37 -0.75
C TRP A 57 -5.99 3.58 -1.51
N SER A 58 -5.49 4.14 -2.60
CA SER A 58 -4.38 3.55 -3.33
C SER A 58 -3.24 4.53 -3.44
N ARG A 59 -2.02 4.01 -3.47
CA ARG A 59 -0.82 4.75 -3.84
C ARG A 59 -0.04 3.93 -4.86
N ARG A 60 0.59 4.59 -5.80
CA ARG A 60 1.35 3.91 -6.86
C ARG A 60 2.68 3.41 -6.32
N ILE A 61 2.93 2.12 -6.51
CA ILE A 61 4.26 1.52 -6.31
C ILE A 61 5.04 1.72 -7.61
N THR A 62 4.42 1.34 -8.72
CA THR A 62 4.86 1.59 -10.10
C THR A 62 3.63 1.93 -10.92
N ASP A 63 3.78 2.11 -12.23
CA ASP A 63 2.63 2.34 -13.10
C ASP A 63 1.67 1.16 -13.08
N GLU A 64 2.18 -0.06 -12.89
CA GLU A 64 1.39 -1.28 -12.93
C GLU A 64 0.88 -1.73 -11.57
N HIS A 65 1.53 -1.32 -10.48
CA HIS A 65 1.27 -1.86 -9.16
C HIS A 65 0.86 -0.79 -8.18
N ARG A 66 -0.07 -1.15 -7.28
CA ARG A 66 -0.63 -0.24 -6.28
C ARG A 66 -0.54 -0.84 -4.90
N LEU A 67 -0.36 0.04 -3.92
CA LEU A 67 -0.55 -0.27 -2.51
C LEU A 67 -1.97 0.15 -2.17
N ILE A 68 -2.80 -0.80 -1.74
CA ILE A 68 -4.17 -0.53 -1.34
C ILE A 68 -4.24 -0.57 0.17
N TYR A 69 -4.75 0.48 0.79
CA TYR A 69 -4.75 0.61 2.24
C TYR A 69 -5.94 1.38 2.75
N ARG A 70 -6.14 1.32 4.06
CA ARG A 70 -7.12 2.12 4.80
C ARG A 70 -6.47 2.53 6.12
N VAL A 71 -6.78 3.74 6.60
CA VAL A 71 -6.28 4.22 7.88
C VAL A 71 -7.45 4.40 8.82
N GLU A 72 -7.38 3.77 9.99
CA GLU A 72 -8.43 3.84 10.99
C GLU A 72 -7.84 3.49 12.35
N ASN A 73 -8.19 4.26 13.39
CA ASN A 73 -7.76 3.99 14.76
C ASN A 73 -6.25 3.80 14.92
N GLU A 74 -5.48 4.72 14.37
CA GLU A 74 -4.01 4.69 14.44
C GLU A 74 -3.40 3.42 13.82
N THR A 75 -4.10 2.83 12.85
CA THR A 75 -3.68 1.62 12.17
C THR A 75 -3.75 1.82 10.68
N ILE A 76 -2.71 1.40 9.98
CA ILE A 76 -2.72 1.29 8.51
C ILE A 76 -3.05 -0.15 8.19
N PHE A 77 -4.23 -0.37 7.60
CA PHE A 77 -4.62 -1.70 7.11
C PHE A 77 -4.17 -1.80 5.66
N ILE A 78 -3.30 -2.76 5.37
CA ILE A 78 -2.75 -2.95 4.03
C ILE A 78 -3.40 -4.18 3.40
N TYR A 79 -4.07 -3.97 2.27
CA TYR A 79 -4.87 -5.01 1.60
C TYR A 79 -4.16 -5.67 0.44
N SER A 80 -3.35 -4.92 -0.28
CA SER A 80 -2.55 -5.46 -1.39
C SER A 80 -1.36 -4.56 -1.67
N ALA A 81 -0.34 -5.14 -2.29
CA ALA A 81 0.90 -4.44 -2.61
C ALA A 81 1.44 -4.91 -3.97
N LYS A 82 0.56 -5.33 -4.85
CA LYS A 82 0.91 -5.83 -6.18
C LYS A 82 -0.33 -5.71 -7.07
N ASP A 83 -0.13 -5.53 -8.38
CA ASP A 83 -1.19 -5.35 -9.35
C ASP A 83 -2.04 -4.11 -9.02
N HIS A 84 -3.16 -3.94 -9.67
CA HIS A 84 -4.15 -2.95 -9.28
C HIS A 84 -5.54 -3.52 -9.58
N TYR A 85 -6.50 -2.99 -8.85
CA TYR A 85 -7.88 -3.44 -8.92
C TYR A 85 -8.58 -3.04 -10.21
#